data_49ca86010f5227bfb1649be1834c5100
#
_entry.id   49ca86010f5227bfb1649be1834c5100
#
_cell.length_a   1.000
_cell.length_b   1.000
_cell.length_c   1.000
_cell.angle_alpha   90.00
_cell.angle_beta   90.00
_cell.angle_gamma   90.00
#
_symmetry.space_group_name_H-M   'P 1'
#
loop_
_entity.id
_entity.type
_entity.pdbx_description
1 polymer ?
#
loop_
_entity_poly.entity_id
_entity_poly.type
_entity_poly.pdbx_seq_one_letter_code
_entity_poly.pdbx_strand_id
1 'polypeptide(L)'
;MSKHRLFHIAFGLIIVLGMNGCLKEGSETIVYLGYENYIPPIEDVIPQELLKVYSDSIGEIPRGYIPPNVEGSFVINPKHRMLSNNLISWPLEVIEPDLTFSISNQHNGVIVNLNFSEATTTPSDSVYIMGHDEYFTIYYREIKEFVDEGFTTVVTRGMILTGEIHQEGIRNLRYADIIIDVYDDSNGLIVQYPAGQYFIYKDGDELSNRL
;
A
#
# COMPACT_ATOMS: atom_id res chain seq x y z
N MET A 1 -39.36 -37.74 26.42
CA MET A 1 -38.20 -36.95 25.99
C MET A 1 -37.77 -37.46 24.63
N SER A 2 -37.87 -36.62 23.59
CA SER A 2 -37.77 -37.03 22.19
C SER A 2 -36.31 -37.28 21.79
N LYS A 3 -36.03 -38.40 21.12
CA LYS A 3 -34.71 -38.79 20.58
C LYS A 3 -34.10 -37.76 19.63
N HIS A 4 -34.88 -36.83 19.10
CA HIS A 4 -34.45 -35.78 18.20
C HIS A 4 -33.64 -34.65 18.86
N ARG A 5 -33.78 -34.40 20.17
CA ARG A 5 -33.02 -33.36 20.86
C ARG A 5 -31.56 -33.77 21.14
N LEU A 6 -31.27 -35.05 21.26
CA LEU A 6 -29.91 -35.54 21.46
C LEU A 6 -29.08 -35.44 20.15
N PHE A 7 -29.73 -35.59 18.99
CA PHE A 7 -29.04 -35.55 17.70
C PHE A 7 -28.55 -34.15 17.33
N HIS A 8 -29.31 -33.11 17.68
CA HIS A 8 -28.91 -31.73 17.42
C HIS A 8 -27.74 -31.23 18.31
N ILE A 9 -27.64 -31.76 19.54
CA ILE A 9 -26.53 -31.42 20.44
C ILE A 9 -25.24 -32.10 19.98
N ALA A 10 -25.32 -33.35 19.50
CA ALA A 10 -24.13 -34.03 18.96
C ALA A 10 -23.59 -33.39 17.66
N PHE A 11 -24.48 -32.90 16.78
CA PHE A 11 -24.08 -32.24 15.53
C PHE A 11 -23.46 -30.88 15.76
N GLY A 12 -23.97 -30.10 16.72
CA GLY A 12 -23.38 -28.82 17.11
C GLY A 12 -21.98 -28.97 17.73
N LEU A 13 -21.74 -30.04 18.48
CA LEU A 13 -20.44 -30.28 19.13
C LEU A 13 -19.35 -30.72 18.13
N ILE A 14 -19.73 -31.46 17.07
CA ILE A 14 -18.80 -31.91 16.02
C ILE A 14 -18.30 -30.71 15.17
N ILE A 15 -19.16 -29.72 14.92
CA ILE A 15 -18.78 -28.51 14.16
C ILE A 15 -17.76 -27.65 14.93
N VAL A 16 -17.88 -27.56 16.25
CA VAL A 16 -16.95 -26.80 17.11
C VAL A 16 -15.59 -27.48 17.22
N LEU A 17 -15.54 -28.83 17.19
CA LEU A 17 -14.28 -29.58 17.27
C LEU A 17 -13.54 -29.68 15.92
N GLY A 18 -14.24 -29.48 14.81
CA GLY A 18 -13.63 -29.50 13.48
C GLY A 18 -12.87 -28.23 13.09
N MET A 19 -13.05 -27.13 13.83
CA MET A 19 -12.40 -25.83 13.51
C MET A 19 -11.05 -25.59 14.21
N ASN A 20 -10.57 -26.54 15.04
CA ASN A 20 -9.28 -26.42 15.74
C ASN A 20 -8.09 -27.10 15.03
N GLY A 21 -8.24 -27.50 13.80
CA GLY A 21 -7.20 -28.18 13.05
C GLY A 21 -6.75 -27.40 11.84
N CYS A 22 -5.61 -26.80 11.94
CA CYS A 22 -4.75 -26.14 10.94
C CYS A 22 -4.65 -24.62 11.05
N LEU A 23 -4.08 -24.15 12.15
CA LEU A 23 -3.31 -22.92 12.11
C LEU A 23 -1.90 -23.32 11.65
N LYS A 24 -1.61 -23.16 10.38
CA LYS A 24 -0.23 -23.13 9.87
C LYS A 24 0.37 -21.82 10.34
N GLU A 25 1.42 -21.87 11.15
CA GLU A 25 2.27 -20.73 11.45
C GLU A 25 2.78 -20.16 10.11
N GLY A 26 2.47 -18.89 9.82
CA GLY A 26 3.08 -18.15 8.71
C GLY A 26 2.19 -17.28 7.85
N SER A 27 0.87 -17.29 8.01
CA SER A 27 0.00 -16.28 7.39
C SER A 27 -1.13 -15.92 8.34
N GLU A 28 -1.03 -14.76 8.96
CA GLU A 28 -2.14 -14.19 9.72
C GLU A 28 -3.23 -13.73 8.74
N THR A 29 -4.06 -14.66 8.29
CA THR A 29 -5.27 -14.31 7.57
C THR A 29 -6.30 -13.83 8.56
N ILE A 30 -6.50 -12.51 8.65
CA ILE A 30 -7.55 -11.94 9.48
C ILE A 30 -8.85 -12.07 8.75
N VAL A 31 -9.66 -12.97 9.21
CA VAL A 31 -11.05 -13.06 8.80
C VAL A 31 -11.86 -12.12 9.69
N TYR A 32 -12.15 -10.90 9.21
CA TYR A 32 -13.18 -10.06 9.79
C TYR A 32 -14.54 -10.71 9.54
N LEU A 33 -15.02 -11.48 10.53
CA LEU A 33 -16.38 -12.03 10.50
C LEU A 33 -17.38 -10.88 10.60
N GLY A 34 -17.92 -10.44 9.47
CA GLY A 34 -19.03 -9.48 9.43
C GLY A 34 -18.86 -8.26 8.55
N TYR A 35 -17.75 -8.11 7.81
CA TYR A 35 -17.57 -6.99 6.88
C TYR A 35 -17.33 -7.48 5.45
N GLU A 36 -18.01 -6.85 4.50
CA GLU A 36 -17.98 -7.20 3.08
C GLU A 36 -16.64 -6.91 2.38
N ASN A 37 -15.68 -6.27 3.07
CA ASN A 37 -14.41 -5.87 2.48
C ASN A 37 -13.26 -6.70 3.04
N TYR A 38 -12.79 -7.66 2.25
CA TYR A 38 -11.51 -8.35 2.48
C TYR A 38 -10.37 -7.36 2.23
N ILE A 39 -9.53 -7.13 3.25
CA ILE A 39 -8.29 -6.37 3.11
C ILE A 39 -7.19 -7.38 2.79
N PRO A 40 -6.65 -7.37 1.57
CA PRO A 40 -5.58 -8.30 1.22
C PRO A 40 -4.31 -7.98 2.02
N PRO A 41 -3.52 -8.98 2.42
CA PRO A 41 -2.18 -8.76 2.94
C PRO A 41 -1.36 -7.92 1.96
N ILE A 42 -0.44 -7.10 2.47
CA ILE A 42 0.40 -6.26 1.62
C ILE A 42 1.21 -7.09 0.61
N GLU A 43 1.55 -8.33 0.97
CA GLU A 43 2.26 -9.29 0.13
C GLU A 43 1.45 -9.75 -1.11
N ASP A 44 0.13 -9.67 -1.04
CA ASP A 44 -0.76 -10.00 -2.17
C ASP A 44 -0.89 -8.81 -3.14
N VAL A 45 -0.58 -7.60 -2.66
CA VAL A 45 -0.67 -6.35 -3.43
C VAL A 45 0.71 -5.95 -3.98
N ILE A 46 1.74 -6.03 -3.15
CA ILE A 46 3.11 -5.61 -3.50
C ILE A 46 4.02 -6.84 -3.50
N PRO A 47 4.82 -7.09 -4.55
CA PRO A 47 5.76 -8.21 -4.60
C PRO A 47 6.72 -8.23 -3.41
N GLN A 48 6.98 -9.42 -2.89
CA GLN A 48 7.78 -9.61 -1.67
C GLN A 48 9.22 -9.08 -1.80
N GLU A 49 9.82 -9.21 -2.98
CA GLU A 49 11.16 -8.70 -3.26
C GLU A 49 11.23 -7.17 -3.08
N LEU A 50 10.16 -6.48 -3.49
CA LEU A 50 10.06 -5.03 -3.39
C LEU A 50 9.75 -4.58 -1.96
N LEU A 51 8.92 -5.34 -1.23
CA LEU A 51 8.72 -5.12 0.21
C LEU A 51 10.03 -5.24 0.98
N LYS A 52 10.86 -6.22 0.60
CA LYS A 52 12.19 -6.39 1.21
C LYS A 52 13.08 -5.17 0.95
N VAL A 53 13.17 -4.71 -0.30
CA VAL A 53 13.97 -3.51 -0.65
C VAL A 53 13.48 -2.29 0.13
N TYR A 54 12.17 -2.13 0.24
CA TYR A 54 11.57 -1.04 0.99
C TYR A 54 11.96 -1.11 2.47
N SER A 55 11.76 -2.26 3.12
CA SER A 55 12.08 -2.43 4.54
C SER A 55 13.57 -2.34 4.84
N ASP A 56 14.43 -2.84 3.97
CA ASP A 56 15.89 -2.70 4.10
C ASP A 56 16.34 -1.23 4.02
N SER A 57 15.59 -0.38 3.32
CA SER A 57 15.93 1.03 3.08
C SER A 57 15.41 1.98 4.16
N ILE A 58 14.24 1.69 4.73
CA ILE A 58 13.53 2.61 5.63
C ILE A 58 13.22 2.01 7.00
N GLY A 59 13.49 0.73 7.20
CA GLY A 59 13.16 0.00 8.41
C GLY A 59 11.83 -0.76 8.34
N GLU A 60 11.30 -1.12 9.49
CA GLU A 60 10.10 -1.93 9.61
C GLU A 60 8.87 -1.23 8.99
N ILE A 61 8.09 -1.97 8.21
CA ILE A 61 6.81 -1.51 7.68
C ILE A 61 5.76 -1.64 8.79
N PRO A 62 5.15 -0.53 9.26
CA PRO A 62 4.09 -0.58 10.28
C PRO A 62 2.95 -1.49 9.85
N ARG A 63 2.61 -2.46 10.70
CA ARG A 63 1.54 -3.43 10.48
C ARG A 63 0.55 -3.37 11.64
N GLY A 64 -0.68 -3.76 11.41
CA GLY A 64 -1.71 -3.79 12.42
C GLY A 64 -3.10 -3.67 11.80
N TYR A 65 -4.12 -3.89 12.62
CA TYR A 65 -5.50 -4.01 12.17
C TYR A 65 -6.37 -2.80 12.53
N ILE A 66 -5.80 -1.87 13.30
CA ILE A 66 -6.48 -0.68 13.76
C ILE A 66 -5.63 0.52 13.35
N PRO A 67 -5.63 0.86 12.03
CA PRO A 67 -4.89 2.02 11.58
C PRO A 67 -5.47 3.30 12.16
N PRO A 68 -4.65 4.32 12.40
CA PRO A 68 -5.13 5.64 12.78
C PRO A 68 -5.96 6.27 11.65
N ASN A 69 -6.76 7.28 11.98
CA ASN A 69 -7.38 8.12 10.97
C ASN A 69 -6.33 9.07 10.37
N VAL A 70 -6.07 8.92 9.07
CA VAL A 70 -5.10 9.71 8.32
C VAL A 70 -5.76 10.70 7.34
N GLU A 71 -7.07 10.90 7.43
CA GLU A 71 -7.77 11.85 6.54
C GLU A 71 -7.21 13.26 6.65
N GLY A 72 -7.03 13.91 5.49
CA GLY A 72 -6.52 15.26 5.39
C GLY A 72 -5.81 15.53 4.08
N SER A 73 -5.28 16.73 3.95
CA SER A 73 -4.40 17.14 2.87
C SER A 73 -3.03 17.44 3.43
N PHE A 74 -1.98 17.02 2.75
CA PHE A 74 -0.61 17.10 3.23
C PHE A 74 0.33 17.52 2.11
N VAL A 75 1.44 18.15 2.49
CA VAL A 75 2.52 18.51 1.56
C VAL A 75 3.83 17.91 2.02
N ILE A 76 4.54 17.27 1.11
CA ILE A 76 5.93 16.81 1.25
C ILE A 76 6.82 17.91 0.71
N ASN A 77 7.58 18.57 1.56
CA ASN A 77 8.40 19.73 1.20
C ASN A 77 9.64 19.84 2.12
N PRO A 78 10.85 19.64 1.58
CA PRO A 78 11.13 19.20 0.20
C PRO A 78 10.98 17.68 0.03
N LYS A 79 10.58 17.24 -1.17
CA LYS A 79 10.56 15.84 -1.54
C LYS A 79 11.98 15.36 -1.87
N HIS A 80 12.52 14.44 -1.08
CA HIS A 80 13.85 13.86 -1.28
C HIS A 80 13.77 12.44 -1.80
N ARG A 81 14.41 12.15 -2.92
CA ARG A 81 14.62 10.78 -3.38
C ARG A 81 15.79 10.16 -2.62
N MET A 82 15.51 9.09 -1.88
CA MET A 82 16.49 8.37 -1.06
C MET A 82 17.22 7.28 -1.84
N LEU A 83 16.49 6.53 -2.67
CA LEU A 83 16.99 5.33 -3.33
C LEU A 83 16.27 5.11 -4.65
N SER A 84 17.01 4.60 -5.63
CA SER A 84 16.48 4.12 -6.91
C SER A 84 17.43 3.09 -7.48
N ASN A 85 16.90 2.05 -8.13
CA ASN A 85 17.68 1.13 -8.93
C ASN A 85 17.64 1.46 -10.42
N ASN A 86 17.28 2.69 -10.78
CA ASN A 86 17.31 3.13 -12.17
C ASN A 86 18.73 3.03 -12.73
N LEU A 87 18.88 2.36 -13.88
CA LEU A 87 20.14 2.19 -14.60
C LEU A 87 20.70 3.51 -15.18
N ILE A 88 19.84 4.51 -15.33
CA ILE A 88 20.26 5.87 -15.69
C ILE A 88 20.80 6.50 -14.39
N SER A 89 22.09 6.78 -14.35
CA SER A 89 22.83 7.31 -13.20
C SER A 89 22.31 8.70 -12.75
N TRP A 90 21.19 8.69 -12.03
CA TRP A 90 20.70 9.86 -11.34
C TRP A 90 21.43 9.98 -9.98
N PRO A 91 21.80 11.16 -9.53
CA PRO A 91 22.36 11.35 -8.19
C PRO A 91 21.46 10.71 -7.14
N LEU A 92 22.04 10.07 -6.11
CA LEU A 92 21.28 9.39 -5.05
C LEU A 92 20.42 10.35 -4.22
N GLU A 93 20.80 11.60 -4.10
CA GLU A 93 20.03 12.61 -3.39
C GLU A 93 19.57 13.69 -4.37
N VAL A 94 18.33 13.59 -4.81
CA VAL A 94 17.69 14.60 -5.63
C VAL A 94 16.56 15.23 -4.85
N ILE A 95 16.60 16.55 -4.74
CA ILE A 95 15.45 17.33 -4.29
C ILE A 95 14.51 17.45 -5.49
N GLU A 96 13.31 16.96 -5.34
CA GLU A 96 12.27 17.02 -6.35
C GLU A 96 11.23 18.08 -5.97
N PRO A 97 10.36 18.51 -6.89
CA PRO A 97 9.27 19.42 -6.59
C PRO A 97 8.40 18.92 -5.44
N ASP A 98 7.81 19.84 -4.69
CA ASP A 98 6.90 19.52 -3.61
C ASP A 98 5.75 18.67 -4.10
N LEU A 99 5.35 17.70 -3.29
CA LEU A 99 4.23 16.81 -3.59
C LEU A 99 3.10 17.03 -2.59
N THR A 100 1.95 17.48 -3.10
CA THR A 100 0.73 17.53 -2.29
C THR A 100 -0.11 16.30 -2.51
N PHE A 101 -0.68 15.74 -1.45
CA PHE A 101 -1.65 14.65 -1.54
C PHE A 101 -2.78 14.83 -0.54
N SER A 102 -3.93 14.22 -0.84
CA SER A 102 -5.10 14.23 0.04
C SER A 102 -5.69 12.84 0.21
N ILE A 103 -6.17 12.58 1.41
CA ILE A 103 -6.80 11.33 1.82
C ILE A 103 -8.19 11.65 2.36
N SER A 104 -9.22 10.97 1.87
CA SER A 104 -10.57 11.10 2.41
C SER A 104 -11.37 9.80 2.30
N ASN A 105 -12.43 9.71 3.12
CA ASN A 105 -13.30 8.53 3.20
C ASN A 105 -12.53 7.26 3.59
N GLN A 106 -11.74 7.35 4.65
CA GLN A 106 -11.11 6.18 5.27
C GLN A 106 -12.16 5.39 6.05
N HIS A 107 -12.32 4.12 5.72
CA HIS A 107 -13.26 3.24 6.40
C HIS A 107 -12.78 1.78 6.39
N ASN A 108 -12.78 1.12 7.56
CA ASN A 108 -12.48 -0.32 7.70
C ASN A 108 -11.21 -0.78 6.97
N GLY A 109 -10.11 -0.03 7.08
CA GLY A 109 -8.84 -0.38 6.43
C GLY A 109 -8.78 -0.08 4.92
N VAL A 110 -9.77 0.62 4.36
CA VAL A 110 -9.80 1.07 2.98
C VAL A 110 -9.87 2.59 2.92
N ILE A 111 -9.18 3.18 1.97
CA ILE A 111 -9.26 4.60 1.62
C ILE A 111 -9.96 4.70 0.26
N VAL A 112 -11.07 5.43 0.20
CA VAL A 112 -11.82 5.58 -1.06
C VAL A 112 -11.16 6.59 -1.98
N ASN A 113 -10.64 7.70 -1.42
CA ASN A 113 -10.03 8.75 -2.21
C ASN A 113 -8.60 9.03 -1.71
N LEU A 114 -7.62 8.72 -2.55
CA LEU A 114 -6.23 9.12 -2.42
C LEU A 114 -5.84 9.86 -3.69
N ASN A 115 -5.49 11.14 -3.58
CA ASN A 115 -5.16 11.98 -4.73
C ASN A 115 -3.80 12.62 -4.52
N PHE A 116 -2.95 12.59 -5.54
CA PHE A 116 -1.66 13.29 -5.60
C PHE A 116 -1.72 14.42 -6.60
N SER A 117 -1.09 15.56 -6.30
CA SER A 117 -1.07 16.73 -7.20
C SER A 117 -0.36 16.47 -8.54
N GLU A 118 0.59 15.55 -8.56
CA GLU A 118 1.32 15.16 -9.78
C GLU A 118 0.61 14.06 -10.58
N ALA A 119 -0.41 13.43 -10.02
CA ALA A 119 -1.12 12.34 -10.66
C ALA A 119 -2.47 12.81 -11.21
N THR A 120 -2.67 12.63 -12.52
CA THR A 120 -3.98 12.80 -13.16
C THR A 120 -4.87 11.57 -12.99
N THR A 121 -4.41 10.56 -12.28
CA THR A 121 -5.10 9.27 -12.16
C THR A 121 -5.46 8.98 -10.71
N THR A 122 -6.74 8.69 -10.49
CA THR A 122 -7.21 8.01 -9.27
C THR A 122 -6.66 6.58 -9.29
N PRO A 123 -6.27 5.99 -8.16
CA PRO A 123 -5.91 4.57 -8.13
C PRO A 123 -6.98 3.72 -8.80
N SER A 124 -6.61 2.83 -9.71
CA SER A 124 -7.53 1.94 -10.43
C SER A 124 -8.09 0.86 -9.51
N ASP A 125 -7.37 0.54 -8.45
CA ASP A 125 -7.70 -0.47 -7.48
C ASP A 125 -8.01 0.14 -6.11
N SER A 126 -8.50 -0.67 -5.19
CA SER A 126 -8.73 -0.25 -3.81
C SER A 126 -7.42 0.15 -3.15
N VAL A 127 -7.44 1.25 -2.41
CA VAL A 127 -6.34 1.70 -1.57
C VAL A 127 -6.54 1.15 -0.17
N TYR A 128 -5.59 0.41 0.33
CA TYR A 128 -5.64 -0.23 1.63
C TYR A 128 -4.79 0.52 2.65
N ILE A 129 -5.21 0.48 3.91
CA ILE A 129 -4.46 1.02 5.03
C ILE A 129 -4.41 0.01 6.16
N MET A 130 -3.23 -0.18 6.74
CA MET A 130 -2.99 -0.93 7.97
C MET A 130 -2.17 -0.09 8.93
N GLY A 131 -2.12 -0.48 10.20
CA GLY A 131 -1.34 0.24 11.20
C GLY A 131 -1.83 0.01 12.61
N HIS A 132 -1.22 0.71 13.56
CA HIS A 132 -1.56 0.71 14.97
C HIS A 132 -1.12 2.04 15.60
N ASP A 133 -1.80 2.46 16.64
CA ASP A 133 -1.55 3.72 17.35
C ASP A 133 -1.50 4.91 16.37
N GLU A 134 -0.37 5.60 16.25
CA GLU A 134 -0.13 6.67 15.28
C GLU A 134 0.53 6.20 13.97
N TYR A 135 1.02 4.96 13.91
CA TYR A 135 1.76 4.42 12.77
C TYR A 135 0.83 3.83 11.72
N PHE A 136 1.10 4.13 10.45
CA PHE A 136 0.30 3.61 9.35
C PHE A 136 1.14 3.20 8.13
N THR A 137 0.54 2.33 7.34
CA THR A 137 1.01 1.94 6.00
C THR A 137 -0.17 1.94 5.04
N ILE A 138 -0.08 2.76 3.99
CA ILE A 138 -1.01 2.77 2.85
C ILE A 138 -0.35 2.03 1.71
N TYR A 139 -1.08 1.16 1.04
CA TYR A 139 -0.57 0.38 -0.10
C TYR A 139 -1.66 0.07 -1.11
N TYR A 140 -1.29 0.08 -2.40
CA TYR A 140 -2.20 -0.20 -3.50
C TYR A 140 -1.45 -0.50 -4.79
N ARG A 141 -2.18 -0.99 -5.79
CA ARG A 141 -1.73 -1.05 -7.18
C ARG A 141 -2.47 -0.01 -8.00
N GLU A 142 -1.82 0.50 -9.01
CA GLU A 142 -2.45 1.26 -10.07
C GLU A 142 -2.00 0.75 -11.45
N ILE A 143 -2.89 0.86 -12.43
CA ILE A 143 -2.56 0.66 -13.83
C ILE A 143 -2.52 2.05 -14.47
N LYS A 144 -1.39 2.39 -15.04
CA LYS A 144 -1.19 3.69 -15.69
C LYS A 144 -0.88 3.51 -17.16
N GLU A 145 -1.62 4.23 -17.99
CA GLU A 145 -1.34 4.31 -19.43
C GLU A 145 -0.50 5.54 -19.72
N PHE A 146 0.59 5.34 -20.45
CA PHE A 146 1.40 6.40 -21.01
C PHE A 146 1.19 6.41 -22.51
N VAL A 147 0.76 7.55 -23.04
CA VAL A 147 0.57 7.73 -24.48
C VAL A 147 1.61 8.73 -24.97
N ASP A 148 2.46 8.29 -25.88
CA ASP A 148 3.47 9.14 -26.52
C ASP A 148 3.49 8.86 -28.04
N GLU A 149 3.40 9.93 -28.84
CA GLU A 149 3.40 9.88 -30.31
C GLU A 149 2.46 8.83 -30.94
N GLY A 150 1.31 8.56 -30.28
CA GLY A 150 0.31 7.60 -30.77
C GLY A 150 0.53 6.15 -30.34
N PHE A 151 1.48 5.93 -29.48
CA PHE A 151 1.76 4.62 -28.85
C PHE A 151 1.30 4.61 -27.40
N THR A 152 0.88 3.47 -26.93
CA THR A 152 0.42 3.29 -25.56
C THR A 152 1.31 2.28 -24.84
N THR A 153 1.81 2.66 -23.68
CA THR A 153 2.48 1.74 -22.75
C THR A 153 1.64 1.64 -21.50
N VAL A 154 1.32 0.44 -21.07
CA VAL A 154 0.55 0.18 -19.86
C VAL A 154 1.49 -0.36 -18.78
N VAL A 155 1.53 0.32 -17.66
CA VAL A 155 2.39 -0.01 -16.53
C VAL A 155 1.55 -0.33 -15.30
N THR A 156 1.79 -1.48 -14.67
CA THR A 156 1.30 -1.77 -13.32
C THR A 156 2.31 -1.29 -12.31
N ARG A 157 1.88 -0.36 -11.44
CA ARG A 157 2.71 0.20 -10.36
C ARG A 157 2.18 -0.24 -9.01
N GLY A 158 3.09 -0.44 -8.06
CA GLY A 158 2.79 -0.59 -6.65
C GLY A 158 3.21 0.67 -5.90
N MET A 159 2.37 1.10 -4.96
CA MET A 159 2.67 2.26 -4.12
C MET A 159 2.60 1.84 -2.65
N ILE A 160 3.56 2.35 -1.87
CA ILE A 160 3.61 2.17 -0.42
C ILE A 160 3.89 3.53 0.21
N LEU A 161 3.06 3.94 1.18
CA LEU A 161 3.31 5.09 2.03
C LEU A 161 3.35 4.62 3.48
N THR A 162 4.34 5.07 4.25
CA THR A 162 4.40 4.86 5.70
C THR A 162 4.66 6.16 6.42
N GLY A 163 4.19 6.26 7.66
CA GLY A 163 4.43 7.44 8.50
C GLY A 163 3.75 7.35 9.85
N GLU A 164 3.86 8.43 10.59
CA GLU A 164 3.24 8.65 11.90
C GLU A 164 2.29 9.84 11.81
N ILE A 165 0.98 9.65 12.06
CA ILE A 165 0.01 10.74 12.02
C ILE A 165 0.04 11.54 13.32
N HIS A 166 0.14 12.86 13.20
CA HIS A 166 0.09 13.83 14.29
C HIS A 166 -0.89 14.96 13.97
N GLN A 167 -1.14 15.82 14.93
CA GLN A 167 -2.08 16.93 14.75
C GLN A 167 -1.61 17.91 13.66
N GLU A 168 -0.32 18.19 13.61
CA GLU A 168 0.30 19.11 12.66
C GLU A 168 0.50 18.51 11.25
N GLY A 169 0.53 17.17 11.13
CA GLY A 169 0.80 16.51 9.86
C GLY A 169 1.24 15.07 10.02
N ILE A 170 2.03 14.58 9.07
CA ILE A 170 2.61 13.24 9.09
C ILE A 170 4.10 13.35 9.30
N ARG A 171 4.62 12.73 10.36
CA ARG A 171 6.06 12.62 10.61
C ARG A 171 6.63 11.38 9.94
N ASN A 172 7.92 11.48 9.63
CA ASN A 172 8.69 10.36 9.06
C ASN A 172 8.04 9.75 7.82
N LEU A 173 7.33 10.57 7.01
CA LEU A 173 6.68 10.10 5.80
C LEU A 173 7.73 9.53 4.83
N ARG A 174 7.49 8.31 4.39
CA ARG A 174 8.23 7.62 3.33
C ARG A 174 7.25 7.09 2.32
N TYR A 175 7.59 7.16 1.05
CA TYR A 175 6.80 6.46 0.05
C TYR A 175 7.71 5.83 -1.01
N ALA A 176 7.22 4.75 -1.59
CA ALA A 176 7.85 4.09 -2.72
C ALA A 176 6.89 3.97 -3.88
N ASP A 177 7.45 4.10 -5.05
CA ASP A 177 6.83 3.86 -6.34
C ASP A 177 7.61 2.73 -7.02
N ILE A 178 6.92 1.63 -7.35
CA ILE A 178 7.52 0.39 -7.78
C ILE A 178 6.83 -0.11 -9.04
N ILE A 179 7.58 -0.29 -10.12
CA ILE A 179 7.05 -0.87 -11.35
C ILE A 179 6.97 -2.39 -11.20
N ILE A 180 5.74 -2.92 -11.14
CA ILE A 180 5.49 -4.35 -10.98
C ILE A 180 5.56 -5.05 -12.33
N ASP A 181 4.89 -4.48 -13.35
CA ASP A 181 4.81 -5.08 -14.68
C ASP A 181 4.62 -4.01 -15.76
N VAL A 182 5.01 -4.32 -16.98
CA VAL A 182 4.90 -3.44 -18.13
C VAL A 182 4.29 -4.23 -19.29
N TYR A 183 3.18 -3.76 -19.82
CA TYR A 183 2.47 -4.35 -20.94
C TYR A 183 2.56 -3.43 -22.15
N ASP A 184 2.63 -4.05 -23.33
CA ASP A 184 2.55 -3.40 -24.64
C ASP A 184 3.48 -2.18 -24.79
N ASP A 185 4.79 -2.46 -24.73
CA ASP A 185 5.80 -1.47 -25.00
C ASP A 185 6.20 -1.44 -26.49
N SER A 186 5.25 -1.12 -27.33
CA SER A 186 5.50 -0.93 -28.77
C SER A 186 6.47 0.21 -29.07
N ASN A 187 6.82 1.05 -28.08
CA ASN A 187 7.67 2.24 -28.22
C ASN A 187 9.07 2.11 -27.69
N GLY A 188 9.40 1.02 -26.97
CA GLY A 188 10.68 0.94 -26.26
C GLY A 188 10.75 1.88 -25.03
N LEU A 189 9.62 2.41 -24.53
CA LEU A 189 9.56 3.15 -23.25
C LEU A 189 9.96 2.28 -22.04
N ILE A 190 9.81 0.95 -22.15
CA ILE A 190 10.29 -0.03 -21.15
C ILE A 190 11.76 0.17 -20.81
N VAL A 191 12.59 0.62 -21.75
CA VAL A 191 14.00 0.87 -21.48
C VAL A 191 14.17 1.95 -20.41
N GLN A 192 13.21 2.87 -20.27
CA GLN A 192 13.23 3.90 -19.23
C GLN A 192 12.66 3.44 -17.89
N TYR A 193 11.69 2.50 -17.91
CA TYR A 193 10.95 2.06 -16.72
C TYR A 193 10.76 0.54 -16.70
N PRO A 194 11.84 -0.26 -16.56
CA PRO A 194 11.71 -1.71 -16.56
C PRO A 194 10.95 -2.21 -15.32
N ALA A 195 10.28 -3.37 -15.46
CA ALA A 195 9.71 -4.06 -14.31
C ALA A 195 10.78 -4.30 -13.23
N GLY A 196 10.40 -4.13 -11.97
CA GLY A 196 11.32 -4.17 -10.83
C GLY A 196 12.05 -2.86 -10.56
N GLN A 197 11.86 -1.82 -11.39
CA GLN A 197 12.36 -0.49 -11.06
C GLN A 197 11.58 0.09 -9.90
N TYR A 198 12.30 0.77 -8.98
CA TYR A 198 11.69 1.44 -7.85
C TYR A 198 12.35 2.78 -7.54
N PHE A 199 11.56 3.64 -6.91
CA PHE A 199 11.99 4.89 -6.31
C PHE A 199 11.48 4.95 -4.87
N ILE A 200 12.33 5.34 -3.93
CA ILE A 200 11.97 5.54 -2.54
C ILE A 200 12.24 7.00 -2.18
N TYR A 201 11.26 7.62 -1.57
CA TYR A 201 11.26 9.03 -1.22
C TYR A 201 10.99 9.24 0.26
N LYS A 202 11.41 10.38 0.77
CA LYS A 202 11.06 10.89 2.11
C LYS A 202 10.70 12.36 2.05
N ASP A 203 10.04 12.83 3.09
CA ASP A 203 9.99 14.24 3.41
C ASP A 203 11.35 14.72 3.95
N GLY A 204 11.87 15.80 3.42
CA GLY A 204 13.22 16.26 3.72
C GLY A 204 13.35 16.88 5.11
N ASP A 205 12.28 17.50 5.62
CA ASP A 205 12.23 18.07 6.98
C ASP A 205 11.53 17.15 8.00
N GLU A 206 11.19 15.91 7.57
CA GLU A 206 10.57 14.87 8.38
C GLU A 206 9.14 15.20 8.88
N LEU A 207 8.51 16.26 8.38
CA LEU A 207 7.14 16.66 8.70
C LEU A 207 6.36 17.08 7.46
N SER A 208 5.55 16.18 6.92
CA SER A 208 4.57 16.51 5.88
C SER A 208 3.41 17.29 6.47
N ASN A 209 3.49 18.60 6.34
CA ASN A 209 2.55 19.53 6.98
C ASN A 209 1.11 19.31 6.50
N ARG A 210 0.16 19.39 7.41
CA ARG A 210 -1.28 19.41 7.12
C ARG A 210 -1.65 20.76 6.53
N LEU A 211 -2.41 20.73 5.43
CA LEU A 211 -2.90 21.91 4.72
C LEU A 211 -4.28 22.34 5.17
#